data_d406a9edeb8760ca9083ec1a89e6e7c5
#
_entry.id   d406a9edeb8760ca9083ec1a89e6e7c5
#
_cell.length_a   1.000
_cell.length_b   1.000
_cell.length_c   1.000
_cell.angle_alpha   90.00
_cell.angle_beta   90.00
_cell.angle_gamma   90.00
#
_symmetry.space_group_name_H-M   'P 1'
#
loop_
_entity.id
_entity.type
_entity.pdbx_description
1 polymer ?
#
loop_
_entity_poly.entity_id
_entity_poly.type
_entity_poly.pdbx_seq_one_letter_code
_entity_poly.pdbx_strand_id
1 'polypeptide(L)'
;MTTKSVKSRVDKMISAKVIERFIVLVDPSILGYKTTCTFTLKRNVVNKDLIDRISLVGDVQYKFHVLGGAMGFSIVVREGSEDKIELLLKSLQPAILGVAIQNPIYSTKTISYNLTMTDYHIIKQLVQNPRMEIAEIGKAISISVKTVRRRLDKMQNNHILEFTILPNPHAMKGQITYFLEVKVESSRLYRAVVEKIFSELHNHIILSSILHDQVERIGLILASEDVFKIESIRSQIESFNGVKEANVFLPTKIEYNQDSIVKSIEGKLTKIEKPYKNTITK
;
A
#
# COMPACT_ATOMS: atom_id res chain seq x y z
N MET A 1 15.62 3.56 23.94
CA MET A 1 16.03 4.63 23.00
C MET A 1 15.23 5.88 23.34
N THR A 2 15.86 7.08 23.42
CA THR A 2 15.15 8.32 23.74
C THR A 2 14.50 8.92 22.50
N THR A 3 13.42 9.72 22.68
CA THR A 3 12.76 10.45 21.58
C THR A 3 13.74 11.32 20.78
N LYS A 4 14.70 11.95 21.46
CA LYS A 4 15.76 12.75 20.82
C LYS A 4 16.63 11.91 19.89
N SER A 5 17.02 10.71 20.31
CA SER A 5 17.81 9.78 19.50
C SER A 5 17.05 9.30 18.27
N VAL A 6 15.74 9.00 18.41
CA VAL A 6 14.89 8.62 17.28
C VAL A 6 14.80 9.76 16.28
N LYS A 7 14.48 10.98 16.75
CA LYS A 7 14.38 12.16 15.89
C LYS A 7 15.69 12.40 15.12
N SER A 8 16.83 12.38 15.79
CA SER A 8 18.14 12.55 15.14
C SER A 8 18.41 11.49 14.06
N ARG A 9 18.01 10.24 14.27
CA ARG A 9 18.15 9.19 13.25
C ARG A 9 17.24 9.42 12.06
N VAL A 10 15.99 9.79 12.29
CA VAL A 10 15.04 10.14 11.21
C VAL A 10 15.56 11.33 10.41
N ASP A 11 16.05 12.38 11.06
CA ASP A 11 16.63 13.57 10.40
C ASP A 11 17.83 13.19 9.52
N LYS A 12 18.70 12.28 9.99
CA LYS A 12 19.80 11.74 9.18
C LYS A 12 19.31 10.95 7.97
N MET A 13 18.27 10.14 8.12
CA MET A 13 17.69 9.37 7.00
C MET A 13 17.03 10.28 5.96
N ILE A 14 16.39 11.37 6.39
CA ILE A 14 15.85 12.42 5.49
C ILE A 14 16.99 13.11 4.75
N SER A 15 18.02 13.58 5.47
CA SER A 15 19.17 14.28 4.88
C SER A 15 19.95 13.39 3.90
N ALA A 16 20.05 12.10 4.18
CA ALA A 16 20.67 11.10 3.31
C ALA A 16 19.73 10.65 2.16
N LYS A 17 18.50 11.19 2.08
CA LYS A 17 17.47 10.82 1.11
C LYS A 17 17.05 9.35 1.15
N VAL A 18 17.33 8.63 2.23
CA VAL A 18 16.85 7.26 2.46
C VAL A 18 15.33 7.26 2.61
N ILE A 19 14.79 8.25 3.33
CA ILE A 19 13.36 8.55 3.34
C ILE A 19 13.10 9.50 2.17
N GLU A 20 12.41 9.04 1.13
CA GLU A 20 11.99 9.89 0.02
C GLU A 20 10.90 10.85 0.47
N ARG A 21 9.89 10.32 1.12
CA ARG A 21 8.80 11.11 1.73
C ARG A 21 8.04 10.28 2.78
N PHE A 22 7.34 10.97 3.65
CA PHE A 22 6.32 10.37 4.50
C PHE A 22 5.03 10.21 3.72
N ILE A 23 4.31 9.13 3.98
CA ILE A 23 3.01 8.85 3.37
C ILE A 23 2.02 8.35 4.42
N VAL A 24 0.74 8.55 4.13
CA VAL A 24 -0.36 7.91 4.86
C VAL A 24 -0.99 6.89 3.92
N LEU A 25 -0.96 5.64 4.33
CA LEU A 25 -1.73 4.59 3.69
C LEU A 25 -3.16 4.66 4.22
N VAL A 26 -4.11 4.58 3.32
CA VAL A 26 -5.55 4.58 3.62
C VAL A 26 -6.10 3.24 3.16
N ASP A 27 -6.85 2.56 4.01
CA ASP A 27 -7.51 1.32 3.63
C ASP A 27 -8.42 1.57 2.41
N PRO A 28 -8.15 0.93 1.26
CA PRO A 28 -8.92 1.18 0.04
C PRO A 28 -10.40 0.82 0.18
N SER A 29 -10.75 -0.12 1.05
CA SER A 29 -12.13 -0.58 1.23
C SER A 29 -13.06 0.53 1.71
N ILE A 30 -12.56 1.43 2.57
CA ILE A 30 -13.35 2.59 3.04
C ILE A 30 -13.68 3.58 1.92
N LEU A 31 -12.88 3.57 0.87
CA LEU A 31 -13.08 4.41 -0.32
C LEU A 31 -13.99 3.73 -1.36
N GLY A 32 -14.42 2.49 -1.10
CA GLY A 32 -15.32 1.72 -1.94
C GLY A 32 -14.61 0.87 -3.01
N TYR A 33 -13.32 0.61 -2.82
CA TYR A 33 -12.61 -0.39 -3.61
C TYR A 33 -12.80 -1.78 -2.99
N LYS A 34 -12.87 -2.80 -3.83
CA LYS A 34 -13.05 -4.20 -3.41
C LYS A 34 -11.90 -5.10 -3.81
N THR A 35 -11.23 -4.78 -4.90
CA THR A 35 -10.20 -5.64 -5.46
C THR A 35 -8.90 -4.87 -5.61
N THR A 36 -7.80 -5.48 -5.21
CA THR A 36 -6.45 -5.05 -5.58
C THR A 36 -5.89 -6.03 -6.60
N CYS A 37 -5.37 -5.50 -7.70
CA CYS A 37 -4.66 -6.29 -8.70
C CYS A 37 -3.25 -5.74 -8.88
N THR A 38 -2.25 -6.57 -8.59
CA THR A 38 -0.84 -6.24 -8.81
C THR A 38 -0.32 -7.10 -9.94
N PHE A 39 0.33 -6.50 -10.93
CA PHE A 39 0.92 -7.22 -12.06
C PHE A 39 2.20 -6.57 -12.52
N THR A 40 3.10 -7.39 -13.06
CA THR A 40 4.41 -6.98 -13.57
C THR A 40 4.49 -7.28 -15.07
N LEU A 41 4.96 -6.33 -15.84
CA LEU A 41 5.03 -6.38 -17.29
C LEU A 41 6.47 -6.24 -17.80
N LYS A 42 6.75 -6.87 -18.93
CA LYS A 42 7.97 -6.61 -19.71
C LYS A 42 8.01 -5.14 -20.16
N ARG A 43 9.18 -4.52 -20.13
CA ARG A 43 9.37 -3.10 -20.45
C ARG A 43 8.83 -2.66 -21.81
N ASN A 44 8.97 -3.48 -22.83
CA ASN A 44 8.65 -3.15 -24.22
C ASN A 44 7.16 -2.92 -24.50
N VAL A 45 6.27 -3.25 -23.56
CA VAL A 45 4.81 -3.06 -23.71
C VAL A 45 4.29 -1.85 -22.95
N VAL A 46 5.11 -1.24 -22.08
CA VAL A 46 4.67 -0.12 -21.25
C VAL A 46 4.78 1.18 -22.03
N ASN A 47 3.65 1.74 -22.41
CA ASN A 47 3.50 3.01 -23.10
C ASN A 47 2.33 3.81 -22.52
N LYS A 48 2.07 5.00 -23.06
CA LYS A 48 0.99 5.87 -22.58
C LYS A 48 -0.38 5.23 -22.75
N ASP A 49 -0.65 4.62 -23.90
CA ASP A 49 -1.91 3.93 -24.18
C ASP A 49 -2.22 2.83 -23.16
N LEU A 50 -1.22 2.05 -22.79
CA LEU A 50 -1.37 1.05 -21.74
C LEU A 50 -1.72 1.68 -20.39
N ILE A 51 -1.06 2.76 -20.01
CA ILE A 51 -1.34 3.46 -18.74
C ILE A 51 -2.77 4.00 -18.74
N ASP A 52 -3.22 4.55 -19.86
CA ASP A 52 -4.60 5.03 -20.02
C ASP A 52 -5.60 3.87 -19.91
N ARG A 53 -5.34 2.72 -20.54
CA ARG A 53 -6.18 1.51 -20.44
C ARG A 53 -6.23 0.96 -19.01
N ILE A 54 -5.11 0.92 -18.30
CA ILE A 54 -5.07 0.51 -16.90
C ILE A 54 -5.97 1.44 -16.06
N SER A 55 -5.89 2.75 -16.31
CA SER A 55 -6.68 3.76 -15.58
C SER A 55 -8.19 3.66 -15.84
N LEU A 56 -8.61 3.04 -16.94
CA LEU A 56 -10.03 2.75 -17.21
C LEU A 56 -10.56 1.57 -16.38
N VAL A 57 -9.68 0.68 -15.92
CA VAL A 57 -10.04 -0.49 -15.13
C VAL A 57 -10.03 -0.18 -13.64
N GLY A 58 -9.03 0.57 -13.17
CA GLY A 58 -8.87 0.89 -11.76
C GLY A 58 -7.89 2.02 -11.50
N ASP A 59 -7.87 2.47 -10.26
CA ASP A 59 -6.96 3.53 -9.83
C ASP A 59 -5.58 2.94 -9.50
N VAL A 60 -4.55 3.46 -10.15
CA VAL A 60 -3.17 3.04 -9.91
C VAL A 60 -2.69 3.61 -8.58
N GLN A 61 -2.40 2.75 -7.62
CA GLN A 61 -1.83 3.14 -6.31
C GLN A 61 -0.31 3.14 -6.33
N TYR A 62 0.29 2.09 -6.90
CA TYR A 62 1.74 1.95 -6.98
C TYR A 62 2.19 1.66 -8.40
N LYS A 63 3.33 2.25 -8.76
CA LYS A 63 4.16 1.83 -9.88
C LYS A 63 5.54 1.49 -9.35
N PHE A 64 6.14 0.44 -9.85
CA PHE A 64 7.49 0.08 -9.48
C PHE A 64 8.29 -0.36 -10.70
N HIS A 65 9.48 0.21 -10.83
CA HIS A 65 10.44 -0.17 -11.85
C HIS A 65 11.30 -1.28 -11.26
N VAL A 66 11.52 -2.34 -12.02
CA VAL A 66 12.27 -3.52 -11.59
C VAL A 66 13.57 -3.60 -12.38
N LEU A 67 14.63 -4.08 -11.74
CA LEU A 67 15.90 -4.35 -12.40
C LEU A 67 15.66 -5.28 -13.60
N GLY A 68 16.35 -5.01 -14.73
CA GLY A 68 16.07 -5.70 -15.99
C GLY A 68 14.97 -5.03 -16.83
N GLY A 69 14.37 -3.94 -16.32
CA GLY A 69 13.48 -3.05 -17.08
C GLY A 69 12.00 -3.44 -17.06
N ALA A 70 11.60 -4.44 -16.26
CA ALA A 70 10.19 -4.71 -16.04
C ALA A 70 9.55 -3.56 -15.25
N MET A 71 8.23 -3.39 -15.41
CA MET A 71 7.43 -2.41 -14.66
C MET A 71 6.24 -3.09 -14.03
N GLY A 72 6.04 -2.84 -12.75
CA GLY A 72 4.88 -3.32 -12.01
C GLY A 72 3.86 -2.21 -11.73
N PHE A 73 2.62 -2.63 -11.62
CA PHE A 73 1.48 -1.80 -11.27
C PHE A 73 0.68 -2.48 -10.17
N SER A 74 0.27 -1.72 -9.18
CA SER A 74 -0.77 -2.13 -8.24
C SER A 74 -1.95 -1.19 -8.41
N ILE A 75 -3.09 -1.76 -8.80
CA ILE A 75 -4.33 -1.03 -9.02
C ILE A 75 -5.38 -1.47 -8.01
N VAL A 76 -6.23 -0.53 -7.63
CA VAL A 76 -7.43 -0.80 -6.82
C VAL A 76 -8.66 -0.61 -7.67
N VAL A 77 -9.60 -1.54 -7.56
CA VAL A 77 -10.76 -1.63 -8.44
C VAL A 77 -12.04 -1.67 -7.60
N ARG A 78 -13.07 -0.97 -8.07
CA ARG A 78 -14.36 -0.92 -7.41
C ARG A 78 -15.17 -2.18 -7.73
N GLU A 79 -16.15 -2.46 -6.86
CA GLU A 79 -17.11 -3.54 -7.07
C GLU A 79 -17.75 -3.47 -8.45
N GLY A 80 -17.96 -4.63 -9.09
CA GLY A 80 -18.56 -4.74 -10.40
C GLY A 80 -17.64 -4.40 -11.58
N SER A 81 -16.33 -4.35 -11.34
CA SER A 81 -15.33 -4.13 -12.40
C SER A 81 -14.34 -5.30 -12.52
N GLU A 82 -14.67 -6.45 -11.95
CA GLU A 82 -13.81 -7.65 -11.95
C GLU A 82 -13.57 -8.17 -13.36
N ASP A 83 -14.62 -8.19 -14.20
CA ASP A 83 -14.51 -8.61 -15.62
C ASP A 83 -13.53 -7.73 -16.41
N LYS A 84 -13.43 -6.44 -16.06
CA LYS A 84 -12.48 -5.53 -16.69
C LYS A 84 -11.03 -5.88 -16.37
N ILE A 85 -10.76 -6.37 -15.13
CA ILE A 85 -9.43 -6.87 -14.76
C ILE A 85 -9.06 -8.06 -15.64
N GLU A 86 -9.98 -9.02 -15.79
CA GLU A 86 -9.73 -10.20 -16.60
C GLU A 86 -9.46 -9.85 -18.06
N LEU A 87 -10.28 -8.96 -18.65
CA LEU A 87 -10.09 -8.46 -20.02
C LEU A 87 -8.74 -7.72 -20.16
N LEU A 88 -8.38 -6.87 -19.21
CA LEU A 88 -7.08 -6.19 -19.21
C LEU A 88 -5.95 -7.22 -19.20
N LEU A 89 -5.97 -8.17 -18.26
CA LEU A 89 -4.92 -9.18 -18.13
C LEU A 89 -4.81 -10.06 -19.38
N LYS A 90 -5.92 -10.47 -19.97
CA LYS A 90 -5.94 -11.20 -21.25
C LYS A 90 -5.30 -10.38 -22.38
N SER A 91 -5.59 -9.09 -22.46
CA SER A 91 -5.01 -8.19 -23.48
C SER A 91 -3.50 -7.97 -23.33
N LEU A 92 -2.95 -8.22 -22.14
CA LEU A 92 -1.55 -8.04 -21.81
C LEU A 92 -0.71 -9.31 -21.97
N GLN A 93 -1.33 -10.48 -22.21
CA GLN A 93 -0.60 -11.71 -22.51
C GLN A 93 0.11 -11.58 -23.89
N PRO A 94 1.34 -12.07 -24.09
CA PRO A 94 2.26 -12.78 -23.16
C PRO A 94 3.26 -11.85 -22.44
N ALA A 95 2.95 -10.58 -22.29
CA ALA A 95 3.87 -9.61 -21.67
C ALA A 95 3.90 -9.65 -20.15
N ILE A 96 2.94 -10.33 -19.53
CA ILE A 96 2.83 -10.46 -18.08
C ILE A 96 3.92 -11.39 -17.56
N LEU A 97 4.66 -10.90 -16.53
CA LEU A 97 5.66 -11.68 -15.79
C LEU A 97 5.10 -12.24 -14.47
N GLY A 98 4.09 -11.57 -13.90
CA GLY A 98 3.44 -12.01 -12.66
C GLY A 98 2.15 -11.25 -12.43
N VAL A 99 1.18 -11.91 -11.78
CA VAL A 99 -0.11 -11.32 -11.39
C VAL A 99 -0.48 -11.80 -10.00
N ALA A 100 -0.94 -10.87 -9.16
CA ALA A 100 -1.58 -11.17 -7.89
C ALA A 100 -2.89 -10.39 -7.80
N ILE A 101 -4.00 -11.08 -7.57
CA ILE A 101 -5.32 -10.48 -7.39
C ILE A 101 -5.80 -10.81 -5.99
N GLN A 102 -6.27 -9.78 -5.28
CA GLN A 102 -6.87 -9.89 -3.97
C GLN A 102 -8.30 -9.35 -4.04
N ASN A 103 -9.27 -10.24 -3.89
CA ASN A 103 -10.71 -9.93 -3.90
C ASN A 103 -11.42 -10.80 -2.85
N PRO A 104 -12.11 -10.22 -1.85
CA PRO A 104 -12.14 -8.79 -1.56
C PRO A 104 -10.82 -8.27 -1.01
N ILE A 105 -10.64 -6.94 -1.02
CA ILE A 105 -9.58 -6.30 -0.24
C ILE A 105 -9.94 -6.54 1.22
N TYR A 106 -9.14 -7.35 1.90
CA TYR A 106 -9.41 -7.65 3.29
C TYR A 106 -8.87 -6.55 4.19
N SER A 107 -9.76 -5.90 4.91
CA SER A 107 -9.42 -5.34 6.20
C SER A 107 -9.31 -6.50 7.18
N THR A 108 -8.21 -6.61 7.91
CA THR A 108 -7.93 -7.68 8.89
C THR A 108 -8.96 -7.77 10.03
N LYS A 109 -9.86 -6.79 10.10
CA LYS A 109 -11.02 -6.78 11.00
C LYS A 109 -12.20 -6.18 10.25
N THR A 110 -13.38 -6.73 10.46
CA THR A 110 -14.62 -6.04 10.09
C THR A 110 -14.53 -4.62 10.61
N ILE A 111 -14.42 -3.63 9.70
CA ILE A 111 -14.33 -2.23 10.10
C ILE A 111 -15.65 -1.89 10.78
N SER A 112 -15.67 -1.98 12.10
CA SER A 112 -16.84 -1.63 12.92
C SER A 112 -16.99 -0.11 13.09
N TYR A 113 -16.02 0.65 12.57
CA TYR A 113 -15.98 2.11 12.68
C TYR A 113 -16.58 2.77 11.45
N ASN A 114 -17.74 3.39 11.63
CA ASN A 114 -18.37 4.19 10.57
C ASN A 114 -17.69 5.55 10.48
N LEU A 115 -17.04 5.79 9.34
CA LEU A 115 -16.40 7.06 9.02
C LEU A 115 -17.44 8.17 8.84
N THR A 116 -17.17 9.31 9.45
CA THR A 116 -17.96 10.53 9.31
C THR A 116 -17.31 11.51 8.32
N MET A 117 -18.02 12.56 7.91
CA MET A 117 -17.43 13.66 7.13
C MET A 117 -16.15 14.20 7.77
N THR A 118 -16.16 14.38 9.08
CA THR A 118 -14.99 14.86 9.83
C THR A 118 -13.77 13.94 9.65
N ASP A 119 -13.99 12.63 9.63
CA ASP A 119 -12.90 11.67 9.41
C ASP A 119 -12.34 11.78 8.00
N TYR A 120 -13.17 11.89 6.98
CA TYR A 120 -12.73 12.12 5.60
C TYR A 120 -11.96 13.43 5.44
N HIS A 121 -12.36 14.51 6.13
CA HIS A 121 -11.60 15.77 6.13
C HIS A 121 -10.23 15.59 6.79
N ILE A 122 -10.15 14.91 7.93
CA ILE A 122 -8.86 14.60 8.60
C ILE A 122 -7.96 13.78 7.66
N ILE A 123 -8.51 12.71 7.05
CA ILE A 123 -7.77 11.85 6.11
C ILE A 123 -7.23 12.68 4.93
N LYS A 124 -8.07 13.57 4.36
CA LYS A 124 -7.66 14.45 3.25
C LYS A 124 -6.45 15.31 3.61
N GLN A 125 -6.46 15.96 4.78
CA GLN A 125 -5.34 16.76 5.25
C GLN A 125 -4.07 15.94 5.38
N LEU A 126 -4.17 14.75 5.98
CA LEU A 126 -3.03 13.87 6.22
C LEU A 126 -2.49 13.22 4.94
N VAL A 127 -3.33 12.92 3.96
CA VAL A 127 -2.87 12.42 2.65
C VAL A 127 -2.06 13.51 1.93
N GLN A 128 -2.47 14.77 2.03
CA GLN A 128 -1.74 15.90 1.45
C GLN A 128 -0.47 16.26 2.22
N ASN A 129 -0.52 16.23 3.55
CA ASN A 129 0.62 16.47 4.43
C ASN A 129 0.67 15.43 5.57
N PRO A 130 1.36 14.31 5.40
CA PRO A 130 1.42 13.22 6.39
C PRO A 130 2.01 13.61 7.74
N ARG A 131 2.73 14.74 7.80
CA ARG A 131 3.34 15.26 9.03
C ARG A 131 2.64 16.50 9.58
N MET A 132 1.45 16.81 9.09
CA MET A 132 0.66 17.94 9.58
C MET A 132 0.37 17.78 11.08
N GLU A 133 0.61 18.81 11.85
CA GLU A 133 0.34 18.76 13.29
C GLU A 133 -1.16 18.70 13.58
N ILE A 134 -1.53 18.00 14.65
CA ILE A 134 -2.93 17.83 15.04
C ILE A 134 -3.64 19.18 15.25
N ALA A 135 -2.91 20.19 15.75
CA ALA A 135 -3.42 21.53 15.93
C ALA A 135 -3.73 22.23 14.60
N GLU A 136 -2.87 22.05 13.59
CA GLU A 136 -3.06 22.58 12.24
C GLU A 136 -4.25 21.91 11.56
N ILE A 137 -4.39 20.58 11.68
CA ILE A 137 -5.58 19.85 11.18
C ILE A 137 -6.84 20.43 11.82
N GLY A 138 -6.85 20.58 13.16
CA GLY A 138 -8.00 21.13 13.88
C GLY A 138 -8.39 22.52 13.38
N LYS A 139 -7.41 23.39 13.13
CA LYS A 139 -7.61 24.73 12.57
C LYS A 139 -8.15 24.66 11.14
N ALA A 140 -7.57 23.82 10.29
CA ALA A 140 -7.94 23.69 8.88
C ALA A 140 -9.40 23.22 8.66
N ILE A 141 -9.92 22.39 9.58
CA ILE A 141 -11.29 21.85 9.48
C ILE A 141 -12.23 22.34 10.58
N SER A 142 -11.83 23.37 11.33
CA SER A 142 -12.63 24.05 12.36
C SER A 142 -13.15 23.14 13.48
N ILE A 143 -12.28 22.23 13.98
CA ILE A 143 -12.60 21.37 15.13
C ILE A 143 -11.50 21.41 16.21
N SER A 144 -11.84 20.96 17.42
CA SER A 144 -10.89 20.96 18.53
C SER A 144 -9.77 19.93 18.34
N VAL A 145 -8.57 20.26 18.82
CA VAL A 145 -7.40 19.36 18.87
C VAL A 145 -7.74 18.02 19.53
N LYS A 146 -8.52 18.06 20.63
CA LYS A 146 -9.00 16.87 21.35
C LYS A 146 -9.84 15.96 20.44
N THR A 147 -10.69 16.55 19.62
CA THR A 147 -11.54 15.80 18.67
C THR A 147 -10.68 15.17 17.56
N VAL A 148 -9.72 15.91 16.99
CA VAL A 148 -8.81 15.36 15.97
C VAL A 148 -8.06 14.17 16.53
N ARG A 149 -7.42 14.31 17.71
CA ARG A 149 -6.65 13.23 18.36
C ARG A 149 -7.51 11.98 18.54
N ARG A 150 -8.66 12.13 19.18
CA ARG A 150 -9.58 11.00 19.44
C ARG A 150 -9.99 10.27 18.16
N ARG A 151 -10.21 11.01 17.04
CA ARG A 151 -10.58 10.41 15.75
C ARG A 151 -9.41 9.71 15.09
N LEU A 152 -8.21 10.31 15.14
CA LEU A 152 -6.99 9.69 14.65
C LEU A 152 -6.71 8.37 15.38
N ASP A 153 -6.76 8.37 16.71
CA ASP A 153 -6.55 7.16 17.51
C ASP A 153 -7.54 6.05 17.11
N LYS A 154 -8.82 6.41 16.90
CA LYS A 154 -9.83 5.45 16.44
C LYS A 154 -9.52 4.91 15.03
N MET A 155 -9.15 5.77 14.10
CA MET A 155 -8.83 5.35 12.73
C MET A 155 -7.59 4.47 12.68
N GLN A 156 -6.54 4.77 13.45
CA GLN A 156 -5.35 3.94 13.55
C GLN A 156 -5.66 2.58 14.22
N ASN A 157 -6.38 2.57 15.34
CA ASN A 157 -6.76 1.33 16.04
C ASN A 157 -7.67 0.41 15.22
N ASN A 158 -8.38 0.96 14.22
CA ASN A 158 -9.18 0.20 13.27
C ASN A 158 -8.45 -0.02 11.93
N HIS A 159 -7.15 0.23 11.85
CA HIS A 159 -6.31 0.05 10.66
C HIS A 159 -6.80 0.79 9.40
N ILE A 160 -7.57 1.87 9.58
CA ILE A 160 -8.05 2.73 8.49
C ILE A 160 -6.91 3.58 7.93
N LEU A 161 -6.00 4.01 8.82
CA LEU A 161 -4.83 4.81 8.49
C LEU A 161 -3.57 4.15 9.04
N GLU A 162 -2.51 4.16 8.23
CA GLU A 162 -1.17 3.80 8.64
C GLU A 162 -0.18 4.88 8.20
N PHE A 163 0.63 5.38 9.13
CA PHE A 163 1.69 6.33 8.84
C PHE A 163 2.98 5.58 8.55
N THR A 164 3.56 5.83 7.38
CA THR A 164 4.78 5.14 6.96
C THR A 164 5.66 6.06 6.11
N ILE A 165 6.72 5.51 5.55
CA ILE A 165 7.64 6.20 4.65
C ILE A 165 7.63 5.56 3.27
N LEU A 166 7.94 6.34 2.25
CA LEU A 166 8.37 5.81 0.97
C LEU A 166 9.90 5.78 0.98
N PRO A 167 10.52 4.60 0.97
CA PRO A 167 11.96 4.49 0.94
C PRO A 167 12.51 4.79 -0.47
N ASN A 168 13.71 5.34 -0.53
CA ASN A 168 14.44 5.51 -1.77
C ASN A 168 15.53 4.42 -1.89
N PRO A 169 15.35 3.38 -2.71
CA PRO A 169 16.33 2.30 -2.85
C PRO A 169 17.72 2.79 -3.26
N HIS A 170 17.81 3.85 -4.08
CA HIS A 170 19.09 4.39 -4.53
C HIS A 170 19.94 5.03 -3.41
N ALA A 171 19.31 5.48 -2.34
CA ALA A 171 19.99 6.14 -1.24
C ALA A 171 20.39 5.19 -0.11
N MET A 172 19.98 3.94 -0.16
CA MET A 172 20.29 2.91 0.85
C MET A 172 21.67 2.30 0.60
N LYS A 173 22.73 3.09 0.82
CA LYS A 173 24.12 2.66 0.62
C LYS A 173 24.47 1.44 1.47
N GLY A 174 25.11 0.44 0.86
CA GLY A 174 25.49 -0.81 1.53
C GLY A 174 24.32 -1.75 1.82
N GLN A 175 23.14 -1.46 1.25
CA GLN A 175 21.96 -2.31 1.37
C GLN A 175 21.26 -2.39 0.00
N ILE A 176 20.84 -3.58 -0.36
CA ILE A 176 19.98 -3.84 -1.53
C ILE A 176 18.56 -3.99 -1.03
N THR A 177 17.68 -3.10 -1.46
CA THR A 177 16.24 -3.22 -1.18
C THR A 177 15.61 -4.12 -2.23
N TYR A 178 14.75 -5.04 -1.79
CA TYR A 178 14.05 -5.96 -2.69
C TYR A 178 12.63 -6.23 -2.23
N PHE A 179 11.76 -6.54 -3.19
CA PHE A 179 10.46 -7.13 -2.94
C PHE A 179 10.59 -8.64 -2.87
N LEU A 180 9.96 -9.23 -1.88
CA LEU A 180 9.79 -10.66 -1.77
C LEU A 180 8.30 -10.97 -1.80
N GLU A 181 7.87 -11.73 -2.80
CA GLU A 181 6.54 -12.31 -2.86
C GLU A 181 6.62 -13.76 -2.44
N VAL A 182 5.91 -14.13 -1.39
CA VAL A 182 5.82 -15.52 -0.91
C VAL A 182 4.42 -16.04 -1.21
N LYS A 183 4.34 -17.14 -1.96
CA LYS A 183 3.09 -17.85 -2.20
C LYS A 183 2.97 -18.99 -1.19
N VAL A 184 1.87 -19.02 -0.45
CA VAL A 184 1.57 -20.11 0.49
C VAL A 184 0.71 -21.18 -0.18
N GLU A 185 0.80 -22.42 0.31
CA GLU A 185 0.05 -23.55 -0.23
C GLU A 185 -1.47 -23.40 -0.04
N SER A 186 -1.86 -22.77 1.08
CA SER A 186 -3.27 -22.48 1.37
C SER A 186 -3.42 -21.30 2.31
N SER A 187 -4.54 -20.62 2.26
CA SER A 187 -4.86 -19.51 3.16
C SER A 187 -4.84 -19.89 4.65
N ARG A 188 -5.06 -21.17 4.99
CA ARG A 188 -4.99 -21.67 6.38
C ARG A 188 -3.58 -21.59 6.96
N LEU A 189 -2.55 -21.73 6.12
CA LEU A 189 -1.14 -21.72 6.53
C LEU A 189 -0.55 -20.32 6.52
N TYR A 190 -1.27 -19.34 5.94
CA TYR A 190 -0.82 -17.96 5.80
C TYR A 190 -0.29 -17.38 7.10
N ARG A 191 -1.10 -17.45 8.17
CA ARG A 191 -0.75 -16.86 9.47
C ARG A 191 0.51 -17.47 10.07
N ALA A 192 0.62 -18.80 10.04
CA ALA A 192 1.79 -19.50 10.57
C ALA A 192 3.07 -19.15 9.79
N VAL A 193 2.98 -19.04 8.46
CA VAL A 193 4.10 -18.63 7.60
C VAL A 193 4.49 -17.18 7.91
N VAL A 194 3.53 -16.27 8.03
CA VAL A 194 3.78 -14.88 8.40
C VAL A 194 4.50 -14.78 9.75
N GLU A 195 3.96 -15.39 10.79
CA GLU A 195 4.56 -15.39 12.14
C GLU A 195 6.01 -15.91 12.10
N LYS A 196 6.27 -16.96 11.31
CA LYS A 196 7.61 -17.51 11.15
C LYS A 196 8.54 -16.53 10.41
N ILE A 197 8.10 -15.92 9.32
CA ILE A 197 8.88 -14.90 8.60
C ILE A 197 9.25 -13.75 9.55
N PHE A 198 8.29 -13.23 10.31
CA PHE A 198 8.56 -12.13 11.24
C PHE A 198 9.47 -12.52 12.39
N SER A 199 9.31 -13.73 12.95
CA SER A 199 10.18 -14.18 14.03
C SER A 199 11.65 -14.33 13.61
N GLU A 200 11.89 -14.77 12.37
CA GLU A 200 13.25 -15.06 11.89
C GLU A 200 13.90 -13.92 11.11
N LEU A 201 13.09 -13.06 10.44
CA LEU A 201 13.59 -12.09 9.48
C LEU A 201 13.24 -10.63 9.80
N HIS A 202 12.71 -10.33 10.98
CA HIS A 202 12.27 -8.97 11.36
C HIS A 202 13.33 -7.87 11.13
N ASN A 203 14.62 -8.21 11.28
CA ASN A 203 15.72 -7.26 11.07
C ASN A 203 15.94 -6.89 9.59
N HIS A 204 15.42 -7.66 8.66
CA HIS A 204 15.53 -7.43 7.23
C HIS A 204 14.28 -6.74 6.65
N ILE A 205 13.16 -6.77 7.36
CA ILE A 205 11.88 -6.24 6.89
C ILE A 205 11.87 -4.72 7.06
N ILE A 206 11.73 -3.98 5.93
CA ILE A 206 11.55 -2.52 5.92
C ILE A 206 10.06 -2.19 6.00
N LEU A 207 9.25 -2.88 5.21
CA LEU A 207 7.80 -2.69 5.14
C LEU A 207 7.14 -4.02 4.79
N SER A 208 6.12 -4.37 5.54
CA SER A 208 5.21 -5.44 5.17
C SER A 208 3.97 -4.83 4.51
N SER A 209 3.54 -5.40 3.38
CA SER A 209 2.18 -5.15 2.93
C SER A 209 1.23 -5.65 4.03
N ILE A 210 0.12 -4.95 4.22
CA ILE A 210 -0.86 -5.27 5.26
C ILE A 210 -1.17 -6.76 5.20
N LEU A 211 -0.96 -7.43 6.31
CA LEU A 211 -1.13 -8.88 6.44
C LEU A 211 -2.62 -9.21 6.48
N HIS A 212 -3.08 -9.99 5.53
CA HIS A 212 -4.50 -10.37 5.42
C HIS A 212 -4.63 -11.89 5.60
N ASP A 213 -5.41 -12.30 6.57
CA ASP A 213 -5.58 -13.70 7.02
C ASP A 213 -6.17 -14.69 5.98
N GLN A 214 -6.46 -14.26 4.76
CA GLN A 214 -7.13 -15.10 3.76
C GLN A 214 -6.49 -15.05 2.37
N VAL A 215 -5.24 -14.63 2.28
CA VAL A 215 -4.52 -14.51 1.00
C VAL A 215 -3.48 -15.61 0.90
N GLU A 216 -3.29 -16.14 -0.30
CA GLU A 216 -2.25 -17.13 -0.58
C GLU A 216 -0.90 -16.46 -0.92
N ARG A 217 -0.77 -15.14 -0.75
CA ARG A 217 0.44 -14.38 -1.08
C ARG A 217 0.79 -13.35 -0.01
N ILE A 218 2.07 -13.32 0.33
CA ILE A 218 2.66 -12.37 1.28
C ILE A 218 3.61 -11.47 0.49
N GLY A 219 3.44 -10.16 0.56
CA GLY A 219 4.35 -9.19 -0.03
C GLY A 219 5.17 -8.49 1.05
N LEU A 220 6.48 -8.47 0.89
CA LEU A 220 7.42 -7.85 1.82
C LEU A 220 8.42 -6.97 1.07
N ILE A 221 8.80 -5.85 1.68
CA ILE A 221 9.97 -5.08 1.27
C ILE A 221 11.07 -5.34 2.30
N LEU A 222 12.18 -5.87 1.84
CA LEU A 222 13.33 -6.22 2.66
C LEU A 222 14.58 -5.48 2.21
N ALA A 223 15.59 -5.47 3.08
CA ALA A 223 16.95 -5.04 2.74
C ALA A 223 17.97 -6.07 3.18
N SER A 224 19.02 -6.22 2.38
CA SER A 224 20.15 -7.09 2.66
C SER A 224 21.44 -6.49 2.11
N GLU A 225 22.57 -6.91 2.65
CA GLU A 225 23.89 -6.34 2.32
C GLU A 225 24.32 -6.68 0.88
N ASP A 226 23.94 -7.86 0.40
CA ASP A 226 24.34 -8.35 -0.92
C ASP A 226 23.33 -9.33 -1.50
N VAL A 227 23.56 -9.74 -2.76
CA VAL A 227 22.68 -10.66 -3.50
C VAL A 227 22.72 -12.10 -2.96
N PHE A 228 23.83 -12.51 -2.35
CA PHE A 228 23.96 -13.86 -1.78
C PHE A 228 23.10 -13.98 -0.52
N LYS A 229 23.05 -12.91 0.27
CA LYS A 229 22.16 -12.85 1.44
C LYS A 229 20.69 -12.85 1.03
N ILE A 230 20.34 -12.15 -0.08
CA ILE A 230 18.98 -12.19 -0.65
C ILE A 230 18.59 -13.62 -1.02
N GLU A 231 19.47 -14.33 -1.73
CA GLU A 231 19.21 -15.71 -2.14
C GLU A 231 19.12 -16.66 -0.93
N SER A 232 19.96 -16.44 0.09
CA SER A 232 19.90 -17.21 1.34
C SER A 232 18.55 -17.02 2.05
N ILE A 233 18.06 -15.78 2.14
CA ILE A 233 16.75 -15.45 2.75
C ILE A 233 15.61 -16.06 1.92
N ARG A 234 15.66 -15.95 0.58
CA ARG A 234 14.67 -16.56 -0.30
C ARG A 234 14.57 -18.07 -0.08
N SER A 235 15.73 -18.74 -0.11
CA SER A 235 15.80 -20.21 0.09
C SER A 235 15.36 -20.64 1.50
N GLN A 236 15.70 -19.84 2.52
CA GLN A 236 15.23 -20.06 3.88
C GLN A 236 13.69 -20.02 3.95
N ILE A 237 13.07 -19.01 3.34
CA ILE A 237 11.61 -18.87 3.32
C ILE A 237 10.96 -20.01 2.53
N GLU A 238 11.53 -20.42 1.39
CA GLU A 238 11.02 -21.57 0.63
C GLU A 238 11.06 -22.87 1.41
N SER A 239 11.96 -23.00 2.40
CA SER A 239 12.03 -24.18 3.28
C SER A 239 10.96 -24.17 4.37
N PHE A 240 10.20 -23.11 4.57
CA PHE A 240 9.16 -23.05 5.59
C PHE A 240 7.96 -23.90 5.18
N ASN A 241 7.46 -24.69 6.14
CA ASN A 241 6.26 -25.48 5.92
C ASN A 241 5.08 -24.58 5.51
N GLY A 242 4.44 -24.94 4.40
CA GLY A 242 3.32 -24.19 3.83
C GLY A 242 3.72 -23.10 2.83
N VAL A 243 5.01 -22.93 2.53
CA VAL A 243 5.46 -22.06 1.43
C VAL A 243 5.56 -22.89 0.15
N LYS A 244 4.91 -22.40 -0.90
CA LYS A 244 4.94 -23.01 -2.23
C LYS A 244 6.03 -22.41 -3.12
N GLU A 245 6.29 -21.10 -2.98
CA GLU A 245 7.17 -20.35 -3.87
C GLU A 245 7.57 -19.03 -3.20
N ALA A 246 8.82 -18.58 -3.41
CA ALA A 246 9.29 -17.28 -3.00
C ALA A 246 10.02 -16.58 -4.17
N ASN A 247 9.48 -15.45 -4.62
CA ASN A 247 9.99 -14.68 -5.76
C ASN A 247 10.60 -13.36 -5.30
N VAL A 248 11.77 -13.03 -5.82
CA VAL A 248 12.50 -11.79 -5.55
C VAL A 248 12.42 -10.84 -6.74
N PHE A 249 12.09 -9.58 -6.46
CA PHE A 249 12.11 -8.50 -7.43
C PHE A 249 12.96 -7.35 -6.88
N LEU A 250 13.89 -6.84 -7.69
CA LEU A 250 14.75 -5.72 -7.31
C LEU A 250 14.16 -4.40 -7.83
N PRO A 251 13.48 -3.61 -6.99
CA PRO A 251 12.93 -2.33 -7.41
C PRO A 251 14.05 -1.32 -7.58
N THR A 252 14.05 -0.62 -8.70
CA THR A 252 14.94 0.52 -8.95
C THR A 252 14.24 1.85 -8.66
N LYS A 253 12.90 1.88 -8.67
CA LYS A 253 12.08 3.03 -8.31
C LYS A 253 10.72 2.57 -7.85
N ILE A 254 10.19 3.23 -6.82
CA ILE A 254 8.83 3.01 -6.31
C ILE A 254 8.10 4.35 -6.36
N GLU A 255 6.93 4.38 -6.99
CA GLU A 255 6.05 5.54 -7.06
C GLU A 255 4.73 5.21 -6.37
N TYR A 256 4.32 6.05 -5.44
CA TYR A 256 3.02 5.96 -4.77
C TYR A 256 2.13 7.12 -5.21
N ASN A 257 0.98 6.81 -5.77
CA ASN A 257 0.03 7.78 -6.29
C ASN A 257 -1.05 8.09 -5.24
N GLN A 258 -1.00 9.30 -4.68
CA GLN A 258 -1.98 9.78 -3.71
C GLN A 258 -3.20 10.45 -4.35
N ASP A 259 -3.14 10.81 -5.62
CA ASP A 259 -4.20 11.59 -6.29
C ASP A 259 -5.52 10.82 -6.37
N SER A 260 -5.45 9.50 -6.61
CA SER A 260 -6.64 8.63 -6.63
C SER A 260 -7.34 8.58 -5.28
N ILE A 261 -6.56 8.58 -4.19
CA ILE A 261 -7.06 8.60 -2.82
C ILE A 261 -7.77 9.92 -2.56
N VAL A 262 -7.13 11.05 -2.89
CA VAL A 262 -7.72 12.39 -2.72
C VAL A 262 -9.03 12.50 -3.50
N LYS A 263 -9.05 12.13 -4.79
CA LYS A 263 -10.26 12.13 -5.62
C LYS A 263 -11.38 11.27 -5.03
N SER A 264 -11.04 10.09 -4.51
CA SER A 264 -12.02 9.20 -3.89
C SER A 264 -12.61 9.77 -2.62
N ILE A 265 -11.80 10.43 -1.78
CA ILE A 265 -12.26 11.14 -0.58
C ILE A 265 -13.20 12.29 -0.97
N GLU A 266 -12.84 13.09 -1.96
CA GLU A 266 -13.67 14.20 -2.45
C GLU A 266 -15.02 13.71 -2.99
N GLY A 267 -15.01 12.59 -3.71
CA GLY A 267 -16.24 11.93 -4.16
C GLY A 267 -17.13 11.45 -3.02
N LYS A 268 -16.55 10.97 -1.92
CA LYS A 268 -17.31 10.60 -0.70
C LYS A 268 -17.90 11.83 -0.02
N LEU A 269 -17.11 12.89 0.17
CA LEU A 269 -17.57 14.15 0.76
C LEU A 269 -18.74 14.75 -0.03
N THR A 270 -18.62 14.85 -1.36
CA THR A 270 -19.67 15.37 -2.23
C THR A 270 -20.97 14.55 -2.14
N LYS A 271 -20.89 13.22 -2.00
CA LYS A 271 -22.07 12.37 -1.85
C LYS A 271 -22.77 12.55 -0.51
N ILE A 272 -22.01 12.83 0.55
CA ILE A 272 -22.57 13.07 1.88
C ILE A 272 -23.22 14.45 1.96
N GLU A 273 -22.69 15.46 1.26
CA GLU A 273 -23.20 16.83 1.24
C GLU A 273 -24.48 17.02 0.38
N LYS A 274 -24.70 16.18 -0.63
CA LYS A 274 -25.82 16.26 -1.57
C LYS A 274 -27.18 15.70 -1.12
N PRO A 275 -27.36 14.85 -0.12
CA PRO A 275 -28.68 14.27 0.17
C PRO A 275 -29.72 15.26 0.64
N TYR A 276 -29.37 16.51 1.02
CA TYR A 276 -30.32 17.50 1.56
C TYR A 276 -30.88 18.50 0.54
N LYS A 277 -30.44 18.48 -0.74
CA LYS A 277 -30.94 19.46 -1.74
C LYS A 277 -32.15 19.00 -2.57
N ASN A 278 -32.55 17.72 -2.51
CA ASN A 278 -33.63 17.21 -3.35
C ASN A 278 -34.98 17.00 -2.62
N THR A 279 -35.15 17.54 -1.42
CA THR A 279 -36.39 17.37 -0.64
C THR A 279 -37.15 18.70 -0.43
N ILE A 280 -36.74 19.79 -1.07
CA ILE A 280 -37.49 21.06 -1.00
C ILE A 280 -37.80 21.51 -2.43
N THR A 281 -38.67 20.78 -3.10
CA THR A 281 -39.52 21.28 -4.22
C THR A 281 -40.61 20.24 -4.46
N LYS A 282 -41.65 20.31 -3.66
CA LYS A 282 -43.03 19.98 -4.01
C LYS A 282 -43.97 20.79 -3.15
#